data_5f98e944cb577dd835170228f3b2cb15
#
_entry.id   5f98e944cb577dd835170228f3b2cb15
#
_cell.length_a   1.000
_cell.length_b   1.000
_cell.length_c   1.000
_cell.angle_alpha   90.00
_cell.angle_beta   90.00
_cell.angle_gamma   90.00
#
_symmetry.space_group_name_H-M   'P 1'
#
loop_
_entity.id
_entity.type
_entity.pdbx_description
1 polymer ?
#
loop_
_entity_poly.entity_id
_entity_poly.type
_entity_poly.pdbx_seq_one_letter_code
_entity_poly.pdbx_strand_id
1 'polypeptide(L)'
;NVTLKRCEYDLDLEEVKAKITPNTTILLHGGGNFGDLYPQHQKIREEMVTHFPNNRIIVLPQTAYFKHEENLQKSAALFRNHSDCHLLARDERTANLFAKFSDHVYLSPDMAHQLYGTMETKQGKTGKKLYFLRKDIEASDVEKNILTQIPINSTVKDWDDILSKTDDIVLAFSWRMNKI
;
A
#
# COMPACT_ATOMS: atom_id res chain seq x y z
N ASN A 1 3.68 12.99 17.46
CA ASN A 1 4.83 12.18 17.91
C ASN A 1 4.63 10.74 17.48
N VAL A 2 5.60 10.13 16.80
CA VAL A 2 5.54 8.69 16.45
C VAL A 2 6.15 7.91 17.61
N THR A 3 5.36 7.05 18.24
CA THR A 3 5.79 6.25 19.41
C THR A 3 6.46 4.94 18.99
N LEU A 4 5.97 4.32 17.90
CA LEU A 4 6.47 3.06 17.38
C LEU A 4 6.33 3.02 15.87
N LYS A 5 7.30 2.42 15.17
CA LYS A 5 7.27 2.17 13.72
C LYS A 5 7.76 0.76 13.46
N ARG A 6 6.94 -0.05 12.78
CA ARG A 6 7.24 -1.46 12.45
C ARG A 6 6.81 -1.77 11.03
N CYS A 7 7.39 -2.83 10.47
CA CYS A 7 7.00 -3.38 9.19
C CYS A 7 6.68 -4.89 9.33
N GLU A 8 6.28 -5.52 8.24
CA GLU A 8 5.89 -6.92 8.18
C GLU A 8 6.98 -7.92 8.62
N TYR A 9 8.24 -7.51 8.58
CA TYR A 9 9.37 -8.37 8.93
C TYR A 9 9.79 -8.26 10.41
N ASP A 10 9.30 -7.25 11.13
CA ASP A 10 9.70 -6.96 12.49
C ASP A 10 8.55 -6.62 13.42
N LEU A 11 7.32 -6.92 12.99
CA LEU A 11 6.14 -6.73 13.82
C LEU A 11 6.11 -7.78 14.94
N ASP A 12 6.18 -7.29 16.17
CA ASP A 12 5.93 -8.05 17.39
C ASP A 12 4.71 -7.48 18.09
N LEU A 13 3.64 -8.26 18.15
CA LEU A 13 2.37 -7.84 18.73
C LEU A 13 2.48 -7.57 20.25
N GLU A 14 3.34 -8.27 20.97
CA GLU A 14 3.53 -8.05 22.40
C GLU A 14 4.27 -6.75 22.65
N GLU A 15 5.27 -6.43 21.80
CA GLU A 15 5.90 -5.11 21.85
C GLU A 15 4.90 -4.00 21.53
N VAL A 16 4.07 -4.18 20.51
CA VAL A 16 3.04 -3.19 20.13
C VAL A 16 2.07 -2.97 21.29
N LYS A 17 1.55 -4.04 21.90
CA LYS A 17 0.67 -3.98 23.08
C LYS A 17 1.31 -3.23 24.24
N ALA A 18 2.59 -3.45 24.48
CA ALA A 18 3.32 -2.79 25.57
C ALA A 18 3.52 -1.27 25.33
N LYS A 19 3.50 -0.81 24.08
CA LYS A 19 3.74 0.59 23.71
C LYS A 19 2.47 1.39 23.44
N ILE A 20 1.37 0.72 23.10
CA ILE A 20 0.11 1.38 22.74
C ILE A 20 -0.71 1.65 23.99
N THR A 21 -1.25 2.86 24.07
CA THR A 21 -2.23 3.29 25.06
C THR A 21 -3.61 3.47 24.41
N PRO A 22 -4.71 3.54 25.15
CA PRO A 22 -6.03 3.79 24.57
C PRO A 22 -6.15 5.04 23.71
N ASN A 23 -5.27 6.03 23.92
CA ASN A 23 -5.23 7.29 23.15
C ASN A 23 -4.28 7.23 21.94
N THR A 24 -3.65 6.10 21.69
CA THR A 24 -2.74 5.93 20.56
C THR A 24 -3.54 5.67 19.29
N THR A 25 -3.29 6.46 18.24
CA THR A 25 -3.81 6.17 16.89
C THR A 25 -2.84 5.26 16.15
N ILE A 26 -3.36 4.20 15.55
CA ILE A 26 -2.60 3.27 14.73
C ILE A 26 -2.74 3.68 13.27
N LEU A 27 -1.62 3.96 12.61
CA LEU A 27 -1.59 4.24 11.19
C LEU A 27 -1.09 3.01 10.43
N LEU A 28 -1.91 2.49 9.53
CA LEU A 28 -1.56 1.37 8.66
C LEU A 28 -1.17 1.92 7.29
N HIS A 29 -0.03 1.43 6.78
CA HIS A 29 0.57 1.93 5.55
C HIS A 29 -0.37 1.88 4.35
N GLY A 30 -0.30 2.91 3.51
CA GLY A 30 -1.02 3.04 2.25
C GLY A 30 -0.38 2.25 1.09
N GLY A 31 -0.89 2.42 -0.11
CA GLY A 31 -0.34 1.82 -1.33
C GLY A 31 -1.33 0.98 -2.14
N GLY A 32 -0.89 -0.11 -2.76
CA GLY A 32 -1.71 -1.00 -3.60
C GLY A 32 -1.81 -2.43 -3.07
N ASN A 33 -1.56 -2.65 -1.78
CA ASN A 33 -1.41 -3.99 -1.21
C ASN A 33 -2.51 -4.38 -0.21
N PHE A 34 -3.69 -3.78 -0.29
CA PHE A 34 -4.84 -4.17 0.51
C PHE A 34 -5.60 -5.28 -0.21
N GLY A 35 -5.70 -6.44 0.45
CA GLY A 35 -6.41 -7.61 -0.05
C GLY A 35 -5.55 -8.87 -0.16
N ASP A 36 -6.05 -9.87 -0.87
CA ASP A 36 -5.47 -11.22 -0.86
C ASP A 36 -4.35 -11.45 -1.89
N LEU A 37 -4.01 -10.44 -2.68
CA LEU A 37 -2.83 -10.48 -3.54
C LEU A 37 -1.52 -10.42 -2.72
N TYR A 38 -1.57 -9.72 -1.58
CA TYR A 38 -0.47 -9.58 -0.62
C TYR A 38 -0.91 -10.04 0.77
N PRO A 39 -1.01 -11.36 1.01
CA PRO A 39 -1.65 -11.92 2.20
C PRO A 39 -0.97 -11.53 3.51
N GLN A 40 0.36 -11.33 3.52
CA GLN A 40 1.07 -10.89 4.73
C GLN A 40 0.67 -9.47 5.15
N HIS A 41 0.60 -8.54 4.21
CA HIS A 41 0.16 -7.17 4.49
C HIS A 41 -1.30 -7.14 4.97
N GLN A 42 -2.16 -7.97 4.36
CA GLN A 42 -3.56 -8.06 4.77
C GLN A 42 -3.68 -8.65 6.18
N LYS A 43 -2.92 -9.71 6.47
CA LYS A 43 -2.87 -10.32 7.81
C LYS A 43 -2.51 -9.32 8.90
N ILE A 44 -1.50 -8.47 8.70
CA ILE A 44 -1.11 -7.43 9.66
C ILE A 44 -2.30 -6.49 9.94
N ARG A 45 -3.02 -6.06 8.91
CA ARG A 45 -4.18 -5.19 9.08
C ARG A 45 -5.27 -5.87 9.88
N GLU A 46 -5.56 -7.15 9.59
CA GLU A 46 -6.53 -7.97 10.31
C GLU A 46 -6.13 -8.16 11.78
N GLU A 47 -4.84 -8.39 12.05
CA GLU A 47 -4.31 -8.48 13.41
C GLU A 47 -4.47 -7.16 14.18
N MET A 48 -4.18 -6.01 13.53
CA MET A 48 -4.33 -4.72 14.17
C MET A 48 -5.79 -4.43 14.55
N VAL A 49 -6.74 -4.62 13.65
CA VAL A 49 -8.16 -4.38 13.96
C VAL A 49 -8.71 -5.35 15.00
N THR A 50 -8.15 -6.56 15.08
CA THR A 50 -8.57 -7.58 16.03
C THR A 50 -8.01 -7.35 17.43
N HIS A 51 -6.72 -7.02 17.54
CA HIS A 51 -6.04 -6.89 18.83
C HIS A 51 -6.18 -5.52 19.49
N PHE A 52 -6.55 -4.49 18.73
CA PHE A 52 -6.67 -3.11 19.23
C PHE A 52 -8.07 -2.52 19.01
N PRO A 53 -9.14 -3.18 19.50
CA PRO A 53 -10.54 -2.81 19.21
C PRO A 53 -10.95 -1.44 19.74
N ASN A 54 -10.20 -0.89 20.70
CA ASN A 54 -10.49 0.40 21.35
C ASN A 54 -9.59 1.54 20.85
N ASN A 55 -8.67 1.27 19.95
CA ASN A 55 -7.78 2.28 19.39
C ASN A 55 -8.32 2.78 18.05
N ARG A 56 -8.15 4.07 17.77
CA ARG A 56 -8.38 4.57 16.41
C ARG A 56 -7.39 3.94 15.44
N ILE A 57 -7.91 3.33 14.38
CA ILE A 57 -7.12 2.78 13.29
C ILE A 57 -7.40 3.57 12.01
N ILE A 58 -6.35 4.01 11.34
CA ILE A 58 -6.44 4.71 10.06
C ILE A 58 -5.61 3.94 9.04
N VAL A 59 -6.28 3.39 8.02
CA VAL A 59 -5.60 2.84 6.84
C VAL A 59 -5.36 3.97 5.86
N LEU A 60 -4.10 4.30 5.63
CA LEU A 60 -3.69 5.35 4.71
C LEU A 60 -4.08 5.02 3.26
N PRO A 61 -4.13 6.00 2.34
CA PRO A 61 -4.71 5.84 1.01
C PRO A 61 -4.26 4.57 0.29
N GLN A 62 -5.23 3.71 -0.05
CA GLN A 62 -5.03 2.39 -0.63
C GLN A 62 -5.78 2.23 -1.95
N THR A 63 -5.28 1.32 -2.79
CA THR A 63 -6.09 0.57 -3.74
C THR A 63 -6.28 -0.84 -3.19
N ALA A 64 -7.52 -1.36 -3.24
CA ALA A 64 -7.86 -2.66 -2.70
C ALA A 64 -8.29 -3.63 -3.80
N TYR A 65 -7.82 -4.87 -3.69
CA TYR A 65 -8.18 -5.95 -4.58
C TYR A 65 -8.27 -7.29 -3.83
N PHE A 66 -9.37 -8.01 -4.04
CA PHE A 66 -9.54 -9.38 -3.59
C PHE A 66 -9.85 -10.27 -4.79
N LYS A 67 -9.06 -11.32 -4.96
CA LYS A 67 -9.26 -12.34 -5.96
C LYS A 67 -10.38 -13.31 -5.56
N HIS A 68 -10.47 -13.59 -4.25
CA HIS A 68 -11.40 -14.56 -3.68
C HIS A 68 -12.43 -13.87 -2.81
N GLU A 69 -13.72 -14.04 -3.12
CA GLU A 69 -14.83 -13.42 -2.38
C GLU A 69 -14.87 -13.89 -0.91
N GLU A 70 -14.51 -15.13 -0.63
CA GLU A 70 -14.42 -15.66 0.74
C GLU A 70 -13.41 -14.90 1.61
N ASN A 71 -12.23 -14.55 1.05
CA ASN A 71 -11.22 -13.76 1.73
C ASN A 71 -11.73 -12.34 1.99
N LEU A 72 -12.42 -11.76 1.01
CA LEU A 72 -13.04 -10.44 1.14
C LEU A 72 -14.06 -10.44 2.29
N GLN A 73 -14.97 -11.41 2.33
CA GLN A 73 -16.02 -11.48 3.35
C GLN A 73 -15.44 -11.69 4.74
N LYS A 74 -14.45 -12.58 4.88
CA LYS A 74 -13.75 -12.82 6.14
C LYS A 74 -13.07 -11.55 6.64
N SER A 75 -12.31 -10.90 5.78
CA SER A 75 -11.59 -9.67 6.11
C SER A 75 -12.55 -8.54 6.47
N ALA A 76 -13.60 -8.34 5.67
CA ALA A 76 -14.62 -7.32 5.92
C ALA A 76 -15.30 -7.50 7.28
N ALA A 77 -15.62 -8.75 7.67
CA ALA A 77 -16.22 -9.03 8.96
C ALA A 77 -15.33 -8.61 10.14
N LEU A 78 -14.00 -8.85 10.04
CA LEU A 78 -13.06 -8.41 11.07
C LEU A 78 -13.04 -6.89 11.23
N PHE A 79 -12.96 -6.18 10.11
CA PHE A 79 -12.95 -4.71 10.12
C PHE A 79 -14.28 -4.12 10.60
N ARG A 80 -15.42 -4.70 10.22
CA ARG A 80 -16.76 -4.27 10.66
C ARG A 80 -16.96 -4.37 12.19
N ASN A 81 -16.27 -5.29 12.82
CA ASN A 81 -16.32 -5.43 14.27
C ASN A 81 -15.54 -4.34 15.02
N HIS A 82 -14.76 -3.52 14.30
CA HIS A 82 -13.98 -2.43 14.87
C HIS A 82 -14.75 -1.11 14.81
N SER A 83 -14.93 -0.46 15.95
CA SER A 83 -15.80 0.73 16.07
C SER A 83 -15.19 2.04 15.53
N ASP A 84 -13.87 2.16 15.46
CA ASP A 84 -13.16 3.41 15.07
C ASP A 84 -12.05 3.12 14.05
N CYS A 85 -12.44 2.49 12.92
CA CYS A 85 -11.54 2.17 11.82
C CYS A 85 -11.86 3.03 10.60
N HIS A 86 -10.92 3.84 10.16
CA HIS A 86 -11.01 4.76 9.05
C HIS A 86 -10.23 4.25 7.86
N LEU A 87 -10.87 4.16 6.69
CA LEU A 87 -10.28 3.64 5.46
C LEU A 87 -10.21 4.75 4.40
N LEU A 88 -9.01 5.05 3.93
CA LEU A 88 -8.79 6.02 2.86
C LEU A 88 -8.57 5.27 1.53
N ALA A 89 -9.45 5.50 0.57
CA ALA A 89 -9.41 4.91 -0.77
C ALA A 89 -8.80 5.88 -1.78
N ARG A 90 -7.96 5.41 -2.70
CA ARG A 90 -7.39 6.24 -3.76
C ARG A 90 -8.29 6.38 -4.98
N ASP A 91 -9.29 5.52 -5.09
CA ASP A 91 -10.22 5.43 -6.21
C ASP A 91 -11.62 5.00 -5.76
N GLU A 92 -12.62 5.30 -6.59
CA GLU A 92 -14.02 5.02 -6.28
C GLU A 92 -14.33 3.52 -6.17
N ARG A 93 -13.65 2.67 -6.96
CA ARG A 93 -13.82 1.21 -6.89
C ARG A 93 -13.40 0.70 -5.52
N THR A 94 -12.26 1.17 -5.03
CA THR A 94 -11.77 0.84 -3.68
C THR A 94 -12.70 1.41 -2.61
N ALA A 95 -13.19 2.63 -2.76
CA ALA A 95 -14.13 3.22 -1.81
C ALA A 95 -15.42 2.39 -1.70
N ASN A 96 -15.98 1.96 -2.83
CA ASN A 96 -17.15 1.07 -2.87
C ASN A 96 -16.87 -0.29 -2.22
N LEU A 97 -15.67 -0.84 -2.39
CA LEU A 97 -15.26 -2.07 -1.74
C LEU A 97 -15.11 -1.85 -0.23
N PHE A 98 -14.48 -0.77 0.20
CA PHE A 98 -14.28 -0.41 1.61
C PHE A 98 -15.57 -0.16 2.38
N ALA A 99 -16.66 0.23 1.70
CA ALA A 99 -17.98 0.32 2.31
C ALA A 99 -18.47 -1.01 2.92
N LYS A 100 -17.92 -2.15 2.50
CA LYS A 100 -18.15 -3.44 3.15
C LYS A 100 -17.38 -3.60 4.46
N PHE A 101 -16.31 -2.84 4.69
CA PHE A 101 -15.36 -2.96 5.81
C PHE A 101 -15.66 -1.98 6.95
N SER A 102 -16.04 -0.76 6.64
CA SER A 102 -16.26 0.31 7.62
C SER A 102 -17.30 1.31 7.11
N ASP A 103 -17.93 2.05 8.04
CA ASP A 103 -18.76 3.21 7.71
C ASP A 103 -17.92 4.49 7.54
N HIS A 104 -16.65 4.47 7.98
CA HIS A 104 -15.71 5.58 7.87
C HIS A 104 -14.79 5.42 6.66
N VAL A 105 -15.33 5.64 5.47
CA VAL A 105 -14.59 5.55 4.20
C VAL A 105 -14.46 6.92 3.57
N TYR A 106 -13.24 7.25 3.13
CA TYR A 106 -12.92 8.56 2.56
C TYR A 106 -12.15 8.39 1.26
N LEU A 107 -12.49 9.16 0.25
CA LEU A 107 -11.68 9.25 -0.97
C LEU A 107 -10.53 10.22 -0.72
N SER A 108 -9.30 9.79 -0.98
CA SER A 108 -8.09 10.56 -0.74
C SER A 108 -7.02 10.24 -1.79
N PRO A 109 -6.30 11.23 -2.31
CA PRO A 109 -5.20 10.96 -3.22
C PRO A 109 -4.09 10.14 -2.53
N ASP A 110 -3.29 9.45 -3.32
CA ASP A 110 -2.08 8.77 -2.84
C ASP A 110 -1.15 9.74 -2.10
N MET A 111 -0.50 9.26 -1.03
CA MET A 111 0.43 10.07 -0.24
C MET A 111 1.57 10.66 -1.07
N ALA A 112 1.95 10.01 -2.17
CA ALA A 112 2.98 10.49 -3.09
C ALA A 112 2.61 11.83 -3.74
N HIS A 113 1.32 12.20 -3.81
CA HIS A 113 0.90 13.52 -4.31
C HIS A 113 1.42 14.69 -3.47
N GLN A 114 1.83 14.46 -2.22
CA GLN A 114 2.50 15.48 -1.40
C GLN A 114 3.84 15.93 -2.00
N LEU A 115 4.44 15.11 -2.86
CA LEU A 115 5.68 15.44 -3.56
C LEU A 115 5.45 16.29 -4.82
N TYR A 116 4.19 16.48 -5.24
CA TYR A 116 3.87 17.26 -6.42
C TYR A 116 4.36 18.72 -6.25
N GLY A 117 5.10 19.19 -7.23
CA GLY A 117 5.69 20.54 -7.22
C GLY A 117 6.96 20.68 -6.37
N THR A 118 7.36 19.65 -5.60
CA THR A 118 8.62 19.66 -4.83
C THR A 118 9.78 19.02 -5.57
N MET A 119 9.48 18.21 -6.60
CA MET A 119 10.48 17.52 -7.41
C MET A 119 10.88 18.40 -8.61
N GLU A 120 12.18 18.60 -8.80
CA GLU A 120 12.69 19.25 -10.00
C GLU A 120 12.40 18.38 -11.24
N THR A 121 11.65 18.93 -12.18
CA THR A 121 11.46 18.29 -13.49
C THR A 121 12.56 18.76 -14.43
N LYS A 122 13.50 17.87 -14.74
CA LYS A 122 14.45 18.13 -15.84
C LYS A 122 13.70 17.95 -17.15
N GLN A 123 13.69 18.99 -18.00
CA GLN A 123 13.18 18.84 -19.37
C GLN A 123 14.00 17.77 -20.08
N GLY A 124 13.37 16.62 -20.35
CA GLY A 124 13.99 15.53 -21.10
C GLY A 124 14.27 15.94 -22.54
N LYS A 125 15.33 15.41 -23.11
CA LYS A 125 15.60 15.54 -24.56
C LYS A 125 14.43 14.93 -25.33
N THR A 126 13.77 15.73 -26.15
CA THR A 126 12.63 15.32 -26.97
C THR A 126 13.04 14.21 -27.96
N GLY A 127 12.20 13.19 -28.17
CA GLY A 127 12.29 12.24 -29.26
C GLY A 127 12.38 10.75 -28.89
N LYS A 128 12.65 10.38 -27.62
CA LYS A 128 12.59 8.96 -27.19
C LYS A 128 11.30 8.69 -26.43
N LYS A 129 10.56 7.66 -26.85
CA LYS A 129 9.38 7.17 -26.12
C LYS A 129 9.80 6.11 -25.12
N LEU A 130 9.43 6.30 -23.86
CA LEU A 130 9.54 5.31 -22.81
C LEU A 130 8.14 4.75 -22.52
N TYR A 131 8.00 3.45 -22.59
CA TYR A 131 6.82 2.73 -22.12
C TYR A 131 7.13 2.17 -20.74
N PHE A 132 6.47 2.70 -19.71
CA PHE A 132 6.60 2.24 -18.34
C PHE A 132 5.42 1.33 -18.05
N LEU A 133 5.63 0.02 -18.09
CA LEU A 133 4.59 -0.99 -17.99
C LEU A 133 4.98 -2.05 -16.97
N ARG A 134 4.01 -2.44 -16.14
CA ARG A 134 4.21 -3.51 -15.15
C ARG A 134 4.40 -4.86 -15.84
N LYS A 135 5.36 -5.64 -15.30
CA LYS A 135 5.66 -7.01 -15.75
C LYS A 135 5.44 -8.04 -14.66
N ASP A 136 5.14 -7.57 -13.45
CA ASP A 136 4.94 -8.38 -12.24
C ASP A 136 3.52 -8.96 -12.12
N ILE A 137 3.20 -9.51 -10.94
CA ILE A 137 1.90 -10.12 -10.63
C ILE A 137 0.71 -9.15 -10.69
N GLU A 138 0.97 -7.85 -10.66
CA GLU A 138 -0.05 -6.80 -10.78
C GLU A 138 -0.28 -6.36 -12.24
N ALA A 139 0.49 -6.91 -13.21
CA ALA A 139 0.33 -6.57 -14.61
C ALA A 139 -1.06 -6.96 -15.12
N SER A 140 -1.80 -5.97 -15.61
CA SER A 140 -3.12 -6.17 -16.20
C SER A 140 -3.04 -6.83 -17.57
N ASP A 141 -4.15 -7.44 -18.04
CA ASP A 141 -4.21 -7.99 -19.39
C ASP A 141 -4.12 -6.89 -20.46
N VAL A 142 -4.52 -5.66 -20.14
CA VAL A 142 -4.34 -4.50 -21.01
C VAL A 142 -2.86 -4.19 -21.20
N GLU A 143 -2.05 -4.20 -20.14
CA GLU A 143 -0.61 -3.98 -20.22
C GLU A 143 0.08 -5.09 -21.02
N LYS A 144 -0.30 -6.35 -20.82
CA LYS A 144 0.19 -7.49 -21.60
C LYS A 144 -0.12 -7.33 -23.09
N ASN A 145 -1.33 -6.88 -23.44
CA ASN A 145 -1.73 -6.62 -24.82
C ASN A 145 -0.98 -5.44 -25.42
N ILE A 146 -0.75 -4.36 -24.67
CA ILE A 146 0.05 -3.21 -25.12
C ILE A 146 1.48 -3.65 -25.44
N LEU A 147 2.09 -4.50 -24.62
CA LEU A 147 3.46 -5.02 -24.85
C LEU A 147 3.61 -5.66 -26.23
N THR A 148 2.58 -6.32 -26.74
CA THR A 148 2.60 -6.94 -28.10
C THR A 148 2.52 -5.94 -29.24
N GLN A 149 2.10 -4.71 -28.97
CA GLN A 149 1.87 -3.65 -29.97
C GLN A 149 2.98 -2.58 -29.98
N ILE A 150 3.90 -2.64 -29.02
CA ILE A 150 4.99 -1.67 -28.91
C ILE A 150 6.00 -1.88 -30.05
N PRO A 151 6.43 -0.81 -30.75
CA PRO A 151 7.45 -0.92 -31.79
C PRO A 151 8.75 -1.53 -31.23
N ILE A 152 9.38 -2.42 -32.00
CA ILE A 152 10.57 -3.21 -31.60
C ILE A 152 11.72 -2.34 -31.07
N ASN A 153 11.85 -1.11 -31.53
CA ASN A 153 12.91 -0.18 -31.13
C ASN A 153 12.52 0.74 -29.94
N SER A 154 11.43 0.44 -29.26
CA SER A 154 10.99 1.23 -28.11
C SER A 154 11.64 0.75 -26.82
N THR A 155 11.85 1.67 -25.88
CA THR A 155 12.31 1.32 -24.54
C THR A 155 11.11 0.98 -23.65
N VAL A 156 11.07 -0.25 -23.15
CA VAL A 156 10.07 -0.70 -22.17
C VAL A 156 10.77 -0.91 -20.83
N LYS A 157 10.25 -0.33 -19.77
CA LYS A 157 10.79 -0.43 -18.42
C LYS A 157 9.68 -0.74 -17.41
N ASP A 158 10.05 -1.42 -16.35
CA ASP A 158 9.29 -1.56 -15.13
C ASP A 158 10.15 -1.07 -13.94
N TRP A 159 9.61 -1.08 -12.72
CA TRP A 159 10.33 -0.69 -11.52
C TRP A 159 11.60 -1.51 -11.32
N ASP A 160 11.55 -2.82 -11.50
CA ASP A 160 12.69 -3.73 -11.39
C ASP A 160 13.80 -3.45 -12.40
N ASP A 161 13.46 -2.82 -13.53
CA ASP A 161 14.44 -2.40 -14.53
C ASP A 161 15.15 -1.08 -14.19
N ILE A 162 14.64 -0.34 -13.21
CA ILE A 162 15.15 0.99 -12.80
C ILE A 162 15.90 0.89 -11.48
N LEU A 163 15.36 0.12 -10.52
CA LEU A 163 16.00 -0.09 -9.24
C LEU A 163 17.19 -1.04 -9.41
N SER A 164 18.36 -0.61 -8.96
CA SER A 164 19.54 -1.48 -8.94
C SER A 164 19.56 -2.32 -7.67
N LYS A 165 20.28 -3.45 -7.68
CA LYS A 165 20.52 -4.24 -6.47
C LYS A 165 21.17 -3.42 -5.35
N THR A 166 21.92 -2.39 -5.71
CA THR A 166 22.54 -1.46 -4.76
C THR A 166 21.47 -0.57 -4.10
N ASP A 167 20.45 -0.13 -4.88
CA ASP A 167 19.35 0.65 -4.32
C ASP A 167 18.54 -0.18 -3.32
N ASP A 168 18.29 -1.46 -3.60
CA ASP A 168 17.61 -2.38 -2.69
C ASP A 168 18.40 -2.56 -1.38
N ILE A 169 19.72 -2.69 -1.46
CA ILE A 169 20.60 -2.80 -0.28
C ILE A 169 20.57 -1.50 0.53
N VAL A 170 20.64 -0.33 -0.13
CA VAL A 170 20.59 0.98 0.53
C VAL A 170 19.25 1.19 1.20
N LEU A 171 18.14 0.82 0.53
CA LEU A 171 16.79 0.90 1.11
C LEU A 171 16.67 -0.02 2.33
N ALA A 172 17.11 -1.28 2.23
CA ALA A 172 17.08 -2.23 3.34
C ALA A 172 17.96 -1.77 4.52
N PHE A 173 19.12 -1.16 4.22
CA PHE A 173 20.00 -0.62 5.25
C PHE A 173 19.40 0.63 5.92
N SER A 174 18.83 1.55 5.14
CA SER A 174 18.18 2.75 5.67
C SER A 174 16.98 2.39 6.57
N TRP A 175 16.25 1.33 6.24
CA TRP A 175 15.19 0.79 7.07
C TRP A 175 15.71 0.31 8.43
N ARG A 176 16.84 -0.40 8.46
CA ARG A 176 17.48 -0.88 9.70
C ARG A 176 18.02 0.26 10.56
N MET A 177 18.57 1.28 9.93
CA MET A 177 19.11 2.45 10.64
C MET A 177 18.03 3.36 11.25
N ASN A 178 16.82 3.38 10.69
CA ASN A 178 15.69 4.16 11.23
C ASN A 178 14.95 3.45 12.39
N LYS A 179 15.49 2.33 12.90
CA LYS A 179 14.99 1.62 14.08
C LYS A 179 15.50 2.16 15.42
N ILE A 180 16.43 3.12 15.40
CA ILE A 180 17.03 3.72 16.60
C ILE A 180 16.27 4.99 16.99
#